data_9b38153ee1cdb2f29b63feb623a4dcad
#
_entry.id   9b38153ee1cdb2f29b63feb623a4dcad
#
_cell.length_a   1.000
_cell.length_b   1.000
_cell.length_c   1.000
_cell.angle_alpha   90.00
_cell.angle_beta   90.00
_cell.angle_gamma   90.00
#
_symmetry.space_group_name_H-M   'P 1'
#
loop_
_entity.id
_entity.type
_entity.pdbx_description
1 polymer ?
#
loop_
_entity_poly.entity_id
_entity_poly.type
_entity_poly.pdbx_seq_one_letter_code
_entity_poly.pdbx_strand_id
1 'polypeptide(L)'
;MSDNPKWQVARLDDIERRGRDIAVREHLGIHAFGINAYTPGEDGMLINEHDESGSGQEELYIVLDGKAIFEVDGETVEAPAGTLVVVRPESRRKATGDGTVLALGATPGEAYQGIDWGEAWPFHRESMTAYGEQRYADALEAVRGGLEHTPANAGFHYNYACFATLAGDTGDETFDHLRRSVELFPPFREQAPRDDDLAAVRDDPRFEEALR
;
A
#
# COMPACT_ATOMS: atom_id res chain seq x y z
N MET A 1 -15.96 20.03 10.28
CA MET A 1 -16.37 20.04 8.85
C MET A 1 -15.16 20.58 8.11
N SER A 2 -14.44 19.74 7.40
CA SER A 2 -13.29 20.19 6.59
C SER A 2 -13.84 21.06 5.46
N ASP A 3 -13.35 22.31 5.39
CA ASP A 3 -13.63 23.26 4.29
C ASP A 3 -12.90 22.76 2.99
N ASN A 4 -13.27 21.58 2.52
CA ASN A 4 -12.70 21.09 1.28
C ASN A 4 -13.27 21.94 0.13
N PRO A 5 -12.44 22.63 -0.66
CA PRO A 5 -12.90 23.51 -1.72
C PRO A 5 -13.74 22.72 -2.74
N LYS A 6 -14.71 23.41 -3.39
CA LYS A 6 -15.59 22.76 -4.38
C LYS A 6 -14.84 22.21 -5.60
N TRP A 7 -13.65 22.70 -5.85
CA TRP A 7 -12.75 22.24 -6.92
C TRP A 7 -11.31 22.63 -6.59
N GLN A 8 -10.37 21.84 -7.09
CA GLN A 8 -8.94 22.09 -6.96
C GLN A 8 -8.25 21.84 -8.31
N VAL A 9 -7.09 22.47 -8.49
CA VAL A 9 -6.19 22.23 -9.63
C VAL A 9 -4.80 22.01 -9.08
N ALA A 10 -4.15 20.94 -9.52
CA ALA A 10 -2.76 20.67 -9.22
C ALA A 10 -2.02 20.17 -10.47
N ARG A 11 -0.74 20.44 -10.57
CA ARG A 11 0.16 19.80 -11.53
C ARG A 11 0.91 18.71 -10.79
N LEU A 12 1.22 17.60 -11.45
CA LEU A 12 1.99 16.51 -10.81
C LEU A 12 3.34 16.99 -10.28
N ASP A 13 3.97 17.94 -10.97
CA ASP A 13 5.25 18.53 -10.58
C ASP A 13 5.19 19.32 -9.25
N ASP A 14 3.99 19.77 -8.86
CA ASP A 14 3.74 20.57 -7.66
C ASP A 14 3.33 19.69 -6.46
N ILE A 15 3.09 18.39 -6.69
CA ILE A 15 2.70 17.44 -5.64
C ILE A 15 3.94 16.81 -5.03
N GLU A 16 3.91 16.62 -3.71
CA GLU A 16 4.99 15.96 -2.98
C GLU A 16 5.32 14.59 -3.61
N ARG A 17 6.58 14.44 -3.98
CA ARG A 17 7.12 13.17 -4.45
C ARG A 17 7.75 12.42 -3.28
N ARG A 18 7.35 11.17 -3.09
CA ARG A 18 7.79 10.28 -2.02
C ARG A 18 8.49 9.07 -2.63
N GLY A 19 9.79 9.21 -2.91
CA GLY A 19 10.51 8.23 -3.72
C GLY A 19 10.01 8.24 -5.16
N ARG A 20 9.42 7.14 -5.63
CA ARG A 20 8.75 7.04 -6.94
C ARG A 20 7.29 7.48 -6.92
N ASP A 21 6.66 7.51 -5.74
CA ASP A 21 5.24 7.81 -5.58
C ASP A 21 5.01 9.32 -5.56
N ILE A 22 3.95 9.77 -6.24
CA ILE A 22 3.42 11.13 -6.18
C ILE A 22 2.04 11.02 -5.52
N ALA A 23 1.89 11.61 -4.34
CA ALA A 23 0.72 11.42 -3.46
C ALA A 23 -0.51 12.21 -3.92
N VAL A 24 -1.03 11.90 -5.11
CA VAL A 24 -2.15 12.63 -5.75
C VAL A 24 -3.41 12.59 -4.90
N ARG A 25 -3.78 11.41 -4.38
CA ARG A 25 -4.99 11.21 -3.58
C ARG A 25 -5.01 12.10 -2.35
N GLU A 26 -3.93 12.09 -1.60
CA GLU A 26 -3.80 12.88 -0.37
C GLU A 26 -3.79 14.37 -0.67
N HIS A 27 -3.01 14.80 -1.67
CA HIS A 27 -2.90 16.22 -2.04
C HIS A 27 -4.25 16.82 -2.46
N LEU A 28 -5.06 16.06 -3.19
CA LEU A 28 -6.37 16.51 -3.67
C LEU A 28 -7.55 16.14 -2.76
N GLY A 29 -7.32 15.42 -1.65
CA GLY A 29 -8.37 14.99 -0.73
C GLY A 29 -9.42 14.08 -1.39
N ILE A 30 -8.99 13.15 -2.26
CA ILE A 30 -9.89 12.23 -2.96
C ILE A 30 -10.19 11.03 -2.05
N HIS A 31 -11.47 10.76 -1.82
CA HIS A 31 -11.93 9.66 -0.94
C HIS A 31 -12.74 8.59 -1.68
N ALA A 32 -13.10 8.81 -2.95
CA ALA A 32 -13.99 7.91 -3.70
C ALA A 32 -13.27 6.77 -4.41
N PHE A 33 -11.97 6.89 -4.63
CA PHE A 33 -11.12 5.91 -5.30
C PHE A 33 -9.65 6.16 -4.94
N GLY A 34 -8.82 5.13 -5.10
CA GLY A 34 -7.36 5.26 -5.06
C GLY A 34 -6.87 5.99 -6.30
N ILE A 35 -5.93 6.91 -6.15
CA ILE A 35 -5.22 7.52 -7.26
C ILE A 35 -3.85 8.01 -6.81
N ASN A 36 -2.80 7.53 -7.47
CA ASN A 36 -1.44 8.03 -7.30
C ASN A 36 -0.71 8.02 -8.64
N ALA A 37 0.30 8.84 -8.77
CA ALA A 37 1.20 8.76 -9.90
C ALA A 37 2.54 8.15 -9.48
N TYR A 38 3.18 7.46 -10.40
CA TYR A 38 4.45 6.77 -10.18
C TYR A 38 5.45 7.18 -11.24
N THR A 39 6.67 7.45 -10.81
CA THR A 39 7.82 7.71 -11.66
C THR A 39 8.90 6.70 -11.36
N PRO A 40 9.86 6.44 -12.27
CA PRO A 40 10.86 5.40 -12.05
C PRO A 40 11.66 5.61 -10.76
N GLY A 41 11.82 4.56 -9.98
CA GLY A 41 12.84 4.47 -8.95
C GLY A 41 14.25 4.35 -9.55
N GLU A 42 15.27 4.28 -8.71
CA GLU A 42 16.67 4.10 -9.16
C GLU A 42 16.88 2.79 -9.92
N ASP A 43 16.06 1.78 -9.64
CA ASP A 43 16.02 0.46 -10.28
C ASP A 43 15.17 0.43 -11.55
N GLY A 44 14.56 1.55 -11.95
CA GLY A 44 13.62 1.63 -13.07
C GLY A 44 12.23 1.05 -12.77
N MET A 45 11.96 0.65 -11.52
CA MET A 45 10.66 0.14 -11.11
C MET A 45 9.64 1.28 -11.03
N LEU A 46 8.49 1.11 -11.70
CA LEU A 46 7.33 1.99 -11.63
C LEU A 46 6.30 1.44 -10.63
N ILE A 47 5.87 0.20 -10.83
CA ILE A 47 4.88 -0.49 -10.00
C ILE A 47 5.54 -1.74 -9.42
N ASN A 48 5.50 -1.90 -8.09
CA ASN A 48 5.94 -3.11 -7.41
C ASN A 48 5.10 -4.31 -7.84
N GLU A 49 5.67 -5.50 -7.70
CA GLU A 49 4.92 -6.73 -7.93
C GLU A 49 3.89 -6.95 -6.83
N HIS A 50 2.61 -7.04 -7.20
CA HIS A 50 1.49 -7.31 -6.30
C HIS A 50 0.26 -7.81 -7.05
N ASP A 51 -0.74 -8.25 -6.32
CA ASP A 51 -2.13 -8.42 -6.74
C ASP A 51 -3.07 -7.70 -5.78
N GLU A 52 -4.33 -7.55 -6.17
CA GLU A 52 -5.37 -6.89 -5.38
C GLU A 52 -6.46 -7.88 -4.93
N SER A 53 -6.15 -9.18 -4.86
CA SER A 53 -7.11 -10.21 -4.45
C SER A 53 -7.63 -9.98 -3.01
N GLY A 54 -6.83 -9.37 -2.14
CA GLY A 54 -7.21 -9.04 -0.76
C GLY A 54 -8.14 -7.84 -0.66
N SER A 55 -8.01 -6.83 -1.53
CA SER A 55 -8.83 -5.62 -1.56
C SER A 55 -10.00 -5.70 -2.54
N GLY A 56 -9.91 -6.59 -3.54
CA GLY A 56 -10.87 -6.68 -4.63
C GLY A 56 -10.84 -5.49 -5.59
N GLN A 57 -9.80 -4.66 -5.55
CA GLN A 57 -9.71 -3.47 -6.40
C GLN A 57 -9.41 -3.84 -7.86
N GLU A 58 -10.19 -3.27 -8.78
CA GLU A 58 -9.76 -3.14 -10.18
C GLU A 58 -8.85 -1.94 -10.30
N GLU A 59 -7.75 -2.08 -11.03
CA GLU A 59 -6.83 -0.99 -11.26
C GLU A 59 -6.74 -0.61 -12.73
N LEU A 60 -6.76 0.70 -12.98
CA LEU A 60 -6.49 1.31 -14.28
C LEU A 60 -5.17 2.06 -14.21
N TYR A 61 -4.22 1.64 -15.03
CA TYR A 61 -2.96 2.33 -15.23
C TYR A 61 -3.02 3.14 -16.52
N ILE A 62 -2.59 4.40 -16.46
CA ILE A 62 -2.53 5.32 -17.60
C ILE A 62 -1.08 5.80 -17.72
N VAL A 63 -0.43 5.48 -18.82
CA VAL A 63 0.92 5.97 -19.10
C VAL A 63 0.82 7.39 -19.64
N LEU A 64 1.28 8.37 -18.86
CA LEU A 64 1.17 9.79 -19.17
C LEU A 64 2.26 10.28 -20.10
N ASP A 65 3.48 9.78 -19.92
CA ASP A 65 4.65 10.08 -20.75
C ASP A 65 5.59 8.87 -20.80
N GLY A 66 6.66 8.94 -21.59
CA GLY A 66 7.65 7.89 -21.71
C GLY A 66 7.05 6.54 -22.10
N LYS A 67 7.56 5.47 -21.49
CA LYS A 67 7.14 4.10 -21.75
C LYS A 67 7.15 3.30 -20.43
N ALA A 68 6.11 2.51 -20.21
CA ALA A 68 6.07 1.46 -19.20
C ALA A 68 6.10 0.08 -19.86
N ILE A 69 6.69 -0.90 -19.17
CA ILE A 69 6.67 -2.32 -19.52
C ILE A 69 6.00 -3.02 -18.36
N PHE A 70 4.76 -3.45 -18.58
CA PHE A 70 4.02 -4.25 -17.62
C PHE A 70 4.33 -5.73 -17.79
N GLU A 71 4.42 -6.45 -16.68
CA GLU A 71 4.33 -7.89 -16.63
C GLU A 71 3.07 -8.24 -15.85
N VAL A 72 2.10 -8.88 -16.51
CA VAL A 72 0.82 -9.29 -15.93
C VAL A 72 0.67 -10.79 -16.09
N ASP A 73 0.60 -11.53 -14.97
CA ASP A 73 0.54 -13.00 -14.95
C ASP A 73 1.62 -13.68 -15.81
N GLY A 74 2.82 -13.07 -15.88
CA GLY A 74 3.96 -13.54 -16.68
C GLY A 74 3.93 -13.12 -18.17
N GLU A 75 2.89 -12.44 -18.63
CA GLU A 75 2.83 -11.86 -19.98
C GLU A 75 3.37 -10.43 -19.98
N THR A 76 4.22 -10.09 -20.97
CA THR A 76 4.81 -8.76 -21.10
C THR A 76 3.97 -7.88 -22.02
N VAL A 77 3.63 -6.67 -21.53
CA VAL A 77 2.88 -5.66 -22.28
C VAL A 77 3.70 -4.38 -22.38
N GLU A 78 4.08 -3.99 -23.59
CA GLU A 78 4.69 -2.69 -23.85
C GLU A 78 3.63 -1.59 -23.92
N ALA A 79 3.78 -0.56 -23.10
CA ALA A 79 2.82 0.52 -22.92
C ALA A 79 3.50 1.89 -23.10
N PRO A 80 3.56 2.45 -24.31
CA PRO A 80 4.00 3.82 -24.53
C PRO A 80 2.96 4.82 -24.01
N ALA A 81 3.36 6.11 -23.92
CA ALA A 81 2.47 7.19 -23.51
C ALA A 81 1.10 7.15 -24.23
N GLY A 82 0.03 7.37 -23.47
CA GLY A 82 -1.36 7.25 -23.92
C GLY A 82 -1.95 5.84 -23.86
N THR A 83 -1.18 4.85 -23.42
CA THR A 83 -1.69 3.48 -23.20
C THR A 83 -2.44 3.39 -21.90
N LEU A 84 -3.58 2.67 -21.92
CA LEU A 84 -4.38 2.31 -20.75
C LEU A 84 -4.29 0.81 -20.53
N VAL A 85 -3.94 0.39 -19.29
CA VAL A 85 -3.86 -1.01 -18.88
C VAL A 85 -4.82 -1.22 -17.72
N VAL A 86 -5.82 -2.08 -17.90
CA VAL A 86 -6.73 -2.49 -16.81
C VAL A 86 -6.28 -3.84 -16.30
N VAL A 87 -6.12 -3.95 -14.98
CA VAL A 87 -5.75 -5.21 -14.32
C VAL A 87 -6.82 -5.58 -13.31
N ARG A 88 -7.26 -6.83 -13.35
CA ARG A 88 -8.25 -7.38 -12.42
C ARG A 88 -7.59 -7.74 -11.09
N PRO A 89 -8.38 -7.83 -9.98
CA PRO A 89 -7.84 -8.03 -8.65
C PRO A 89 -6.91 -9.23 -8.51
N GLU A 90 -7.28 -10.36 -9.13
CA GLU A 90 -6.57 -11.63 -8.99
C GLU A 90 -5.28 -11.72 -9.83
N SER A 91 -5.11 -10.80 -10.79
CA SER A 91 -3.94 -10.82 -11.67
C SER A 91 -2.75 -10.16 -11.02
N ARG A 92 -1.63 -10.87 -10.97
CA ARG A 92 -0.37 -10.38 -10.45
C ARG A 92 0.30 -9.45 -11.48
N ARG A 93 0.72 -8.27 -11.04
CA ARG A 93 1.32 -7.27 -11.94
C ARG A 93 2.51 -6.58 -11.31
N LYS A 94 3.41 -6.13 -12.18
CA LYS A 94 4.48 -5.16 -11.94
C LYS A 94 4.70 -4.31 -13.18
N ALA A 95 5.39 -3.18 -13.04
CA ALA A 95 5.81 -2.39 -14.19
C ALA A 95 7.18 -1.75 -13.97
N THR A 96 7.96 -1.69 -15.04
CA THR A 96 9.24 -0.97 -15.13
C THR A 96 9.19 0.01 -16.30
N GLY A 97 10.09 0.98 -16.35
CA GLY A 97 10.17 1.91 -17.48
C GLY A 97 10.80 3.24 -17.12
N ASP A 98 10.64 4.20 -18.02
CA ASP A 98 11.18 5.57 -17.92
C ASP A 98 10.08 6.64 -17.90
N GLY A 99 8.80 6.21 -17.93
CA GLY A 99 7.64 7.10 -18.01
C GLY A 99 7.02 7.43 -16.66
N THR A 100 5.96 8.23 -16.71
CA THR A 100 5.06 8.51 -15.60
C THR A 100 3.77 7.70 -15.78
N VAL A 101 3.38 6.94 -14.77
CA VAL A 101 2.15 6.15 -14.76
C VAL A 101 1.20 6.69 -13.70
N LEU A 102 -0.04 6.97 -14.09
CA LEU A 102 -1.14 7.27 -13.16
C LEU A 102 -1.92 5.97 -12.92
N ALA A 103 -2.02 5.56 -11.66
CA ALA A 103 -2.82 4.41 -11.26
C ALA A 103 -4.08 4.87 -10.54
N LEU A 104 -5.22 4.28 -10.93
CA LEU A 104 -6.51 4.47 -10.28
C LEU A 104 -7.03 3.09 -9.85
N GLY A 105 -7.55 2.99 -8.62
CA GLY A 105 -8.08 1.73 -8.09
C GLY A 105 -9.36 1.93 -7.30
N ALA A 106 -10.31 1.02 -7.47
CA ALA A 106 -11.53 0.95 -6.67
C ALA A 106 -12.12 -0.47 -6.70
N THR A 107 -12.81 -0.85 -5.61
CA THR A 107 -13.56 -2.11 -5.54
C THR A 107 -14.95 -1.89 -6.15
N PRO A 108 -15.35 -2.68 -7.17
CA PRO A 108 -16.63 -2.49 -7.83
C PRO A 108 -17.81 -2.61 -6.86
N GLY A 109 -18.66 -1.57 -6.82
CA GLY A 109 -19.88 -1.55 -6.00
C GLY A 109 -19.67 -1.29 -4.51
N GLU A 110 -18.44 -1.04 -4.07
CA GLU A 110 -18.10 -0.75 -2.69
C GLU A 110 -17.56 0.69 -2.52
N ALA A 111 -17.66 1.22 -1.31
CA ALA A 111 -16.97 2.45 -0.97
C ALA A 111 -15.47 2.19 -0.88
N TYR A 112 -14.67 3.05 -1.51
CA TYR A 112 -13.21 2.95 -1.45
C TYR A 112 -12.73 3.01 0.00
N GLN A 113 -11.91 2.04 0.37
CA GLN A 113 -11.23 1.95 1.66
C GLN A 113 -9.73 1.96 1.40
N GLY A 114 -9.09 3.09 1.60
CA GLY A 114 -7.64 3.24 1.47
C GLY A 114 -7.02 3.55 2.82
N ILE A 115 -5.83 3.03 3.06
CA ILE A 115 -5.02 3.43 4.22
C ILE A 115 -4.47 4.82 3.95
N ASP A 116 -4.75 5.75 4.87
CA ASP A 116 -4.20 7.10 4.84
C ASP A 116 -3.03 7.19 5.83
N TRP A 117 -1.84 7.40 5.31
CA TRP A 117 -0.63 7.53 6.14
C TRP A 117 -0.46 8.95 6.69
N GLY A 118 -1.05 9.97 6.04
CA GLY A 118 -1.04 11.36 6.46
C GLY A 118 0.32 11.85 6.98
N GLU A 119 0.32 12.52 8.12
CA GLU A 119 1.55 13.03 8.79
C GLU A 119 2.50 11.91 9.24
N ALA A 120 2.03 10.67 9.34
CA ALA A 120 2.84 9.52 9.71
C ALA A 120 3.59 8.87 8.53
N TRP A 121 3.46 9.41 7.30
CA TRP A 121 4.18 8.91 6.13
C TRP A 121 5.71 8.77 6.32
N PRO A 122 6.43 9.69 6.99
CA PRO A 122 7.87 9.52 7.23
C PRO A 122 8.20 8.22 7.98
N PHE A 123 7.40 7.86 8.97
CA PHE A 123 7.56 6.62 9.74
C PHE A 123 7.25 5.37 8.90
N HIS A 124 6.21 5.44 8.06
CA HIS A 124 5.93 4.35 7.12
C HIS A 124 7.12 4.12 6.17
N ARG A 125 7.65 5.17 5.56
CA ARG A 125 8.82 5.07 4.68
C ARG A 125 10.04 4.50 5.40
N GLU A 126 10.32 4.97 6.62
CA GLU A 126 11.44 4.47 7.43
C GLU A 126 11.26 2.98 7.75
N SER A 127 10.06 2.57 8.19
CA SER A 127 9.75 1.19 8.49
C SER A 127 9.92 0.28 7.27
N MET A 128 9.45 0.70 6.09
CA MET A 128 9.57 -0.07 4.85
C MET A 128 11.02 -0.14 4.34
N THR A 129 11.81 0.90 4.56
CA THR A 129 13.25 0.87 4.26
C THR A 129 13.96 -0.14 5.14
N ALA A 130 13.73 -0.09 6.45
CA ALA A 130 14.32 -1.04 7.41
C ALA A 130 13.86 -2.49 7.14
N TYR A 131 12.58 -2.68 6.79
CA TYR A 131 12.04 -3.98 6.38
C TYR A 131 12.77 -4.54 5.14
N GLY A 132 12.94 -3.75 4.09
CA GLY A 132 13.65 -4.16 2.88
C GLY A 132 15.13 -4.53 3.14
N GLU A 133 15.74 -3.96 4.18
CA GLU A 133 17.09 -4.27 4.66
C GLU A 133 17.11 -5.39 5.73
N GLN A 134 15.96 -6.03 5.99
CA GLN A 134 15.78 -7.08 7.01
C GLN A 134 16.13 -6.64 8.45
N ARG A 135 16.10 -5.34 8.72
CA ARG A 135 16.29 -4.75 10.04
C ARG A 135 14.93 -4.63 10.75
N TYR A 136 14.34 -5.80 11.06
CA TYR A 136 12.96 -5.88 11.52
C TYR A 136 12.70 -5.17 12.86
N ALA A 137 13.69 -5.14 13.76
CA ALA A 137 13.58 -4.40 15.00
C ALA A 137 13.50 -2.88 14.77
N ASP A 138 14.29 -2.35 13.81
CA ASP A 138 14.24 -0.92 13.44
C ASP A 138 12.94 -0.61 12.71
N ALA A 139 12.46 -1.52 11.86
CA ALA A 139 11.16 -1.39 11.20
C ALA A 139 10.01 -1.31 12.21
N LEU A 140 10.05 -2.16 13.26
CA LEU A 140 9.07 -2.16 14.34
C LEU A 140 9.12 -0.85 15.15
N GLU A 141 10.30 -0.32 15.44
CA GLU A 141 10.46 0.94 16.17
C GLU A 141 9.87 2.13 15.37
N ALA A 142 10.13 2.18 14.06
CA ALA A 142 9.54 3.19 13.18
C ALA A 142 7.99 3.09 13.16
N VAL A 143 7.43 1.87 13.13
CA VAL A 143 5.98 1.65 13.23
C VAL A 143 5.41 2.16 14.55
N ARG A 144 6.10 1.93 15.67
CA ARG A 144 5.70 2.48 16.99
C ARG A 144 5.63 4.00 16.96
N GLY A 145 6.66 4.66 16.39
CA GLY A 145 6.64 6.11 16.20
C GLY A 145 5.45 6.57 15.35
N GLY A 146 5.14 5.86 14.26
CA GLY A 146 3.98 6.15 13.43
C GLY A 146 2.65 6.03 14.18
N LEU A 147 2.49 5.03 15.04
CA LEU A 147 1.29 4.82 15.87
C LEU A 147 1.10 5.90 16.95
N GLU A 148 2.17 6.53 17.45
CA GLU A 148 2.05 7.69 18.34
C GLU A 148 1.38 8.88 17.66
N HIS A 149 1.63 9.08 16.35
CA HIS A 149 1.03 10.15 15.55
C HIS A 149 -0.35 9.79 15.00
N THR A 150 -0.53 8.53 14.62
CA THR A 150 -1.76 8.04 13.99
C THR A 150 -2.24 6.72 14.61
N PRO A 151 -2.76 6.75 15.88
CA PRO A 151 -3.10 5.54 16.64
C PRO A 151 -4.27 4.72 16.04
N ALA A 152 -4.96 5.24 15.03
CA ALA A 152 -6.03 4.55 14.32
C ALA A 152 -5.63 4.19 12.87
N ASN A 153 -4.34 4.18 12.52
CA ASN A 153 -3.89 3.77 11.20
C ASN A 153 -3.81 2.24 11.11
N ALA A 154 -4.69 1.63 10.32
CA ALA A 154 -4.76 0.18 10.16
C ALA A 154 -3.46 -0.44 9.63
N GLY A 155 -2.78 0.26 8.71
CA GLY A 155 -1.53 -0.21 8.11
C GLY A 155 -0.39 -0.29 9.12
N PHE A 156 -0.27 0.67 10.03
CA PHE A 156 0.74 0.57 11.10
C PHE A 156 0.46 -0.57 12.06
N HIS A 157 -0.81 -0.81 12.42
CA HIS A 157 -1.16 -1.95 13.24
C HIS A 157 -0.83 -3.28 12.54
N TYR A 158 -1.10 -3.37 11.25
CA TYR A 158 -0.76 -4.55 10.46
C TYR A 158 0.76 -4.75 10.36
N ASN A 159 1.49 -3.71 9.98
CA ASN A 159 2.95 -3.74 9.89
C ASN A 159 3.60 -4.04 11.25
N TYR A 160 3.01 -3.57 12.36
CA TYR A 160 3.47 -3.96 13.69
C TYR A 160 3.46 -5.47 13.86
N ALA A 161 2.32 -6.12 13.57
CA ALA A 161 2.20 -7.57 13.71
C ALA A 161 3.20 -8.32 12.80
N CYS A 162 3.38 -7.87 11.56
CA CYS A 162 4.35 -8.44 10.63
C CYS A 162 5.79 -8.29 11.15
N PHE A 163 6.19 -7.08 11.49
CA PHE A 163 7.59 -6.81 11.88
C PHE A 163 7.95 -7.37 13.26
N ALA A 164 7.00 -7.38 14.20
CA ALA A 164 7.17 -8.07 15.47
C ALA A 164 7.38 -9.58 15.24
N THR A 165 6.55 -10.21 14.42
CA THR A 165 6.69 -11.64 14.07
C THR A 165 8.06 -11.92 13.44
N LEU A 166 8.50 -11.11 12.47
CA LEU A 166 9.80 -11.26 11.80
C LEU A 166 10.98 -10.99 12.75
N ALA A 167 10.81 -10.09 13.72
CA ALA A 167 11.79 -9.85 14.79
C ALA A 167 11.82 -10.97 15.86
N GLY A 168 10.90 -11.94 15.79
CA GLY A 168 10.79 -13.05 16.74
C GLY A 168 9.97 -12.73 17.99
N ASP A 169 9.27 -11.58 18.01
CA ASP A 169 8.31 -11.22 19.05
C ASP A 169 6.92 -11.75 18.67
N THR A 170 6.51 -12.81 19.36
CA THR A 170 5.21 -13.47 19.19
C THR A 170 4.33 -13.33 20.43
N GLY A 171 4.53 -12.25 21.19
CA GLY A 171 3.76 -11.92 22.39
C GLY A 171 2.32 -11.50 22.11
N ASP A 172 1.55 -11.26 23.17
CA ASP A 172 0.13 -10.87 23.04
C ASP A 172 -0.05 -9.56 22.26
N GLU A 173 0.91 -8.64 22.38
CA GLU A 173 0.89 -7.35 21.69
C GLU A 173 0.83 -7.52 20.16
N THR A 174 1.55 -8.51 19.60
CA THR A 174 1.52 -8.83 18.17
C THR A 174 0.10 -9.17 17.72
N PHE A 175 -0.63 -9.99 18.47
CA PHE A 175 -2.01 -10.36 18.14
C PHE A 175 -3.02 -9.24 18.41
N ASP A 176 -2.78 -8.41 19.42
CA ASP A 176 -3.60 -7.23 19.69
C ASP A 176 -3.53 -6.22 18.54
N HIS A 177 -2.33 -5.99 17.99
CA HIS A 177 -2.14 -5.15 16.81
C HIS A 177 -2.75 -5.78 15.55
N LEU A 178 -2.61 -7.09 15.35
CA LEU A 178 -3.25 -7.79 14.23
C LEU A 178 -4.78 -7.64 14.29
N ARG A 179 -5.39 -7.89 15.45
CA ARG A 179 -6.82 -7.69 15.67
C ARG A 179 -7.24 -6.26 15.39
N ARG A 180 -6.49 -5.30 15.93
CA ARG A 180 -6.79 -3.88 15.72
C ARG A 180 -6.71 -3.47 14.26
N SER A 181 -5.78 -4.03 13.51
CA SER A 181 -5.66 -3.76 12.07
C SER A 181 -6.90 -4.24 11.31
N VAL A 182 -7.41 -5.42 11.62
CA VAL A 182 -8.62 -6.00 11.01
C VAL A 182 -9.89 -5.23 11.39
N GLU A 183 -10.00 -4.76 12.64
CA GLU A 183 -11.11 -3.89 13.06
C GLU A 183 -11.15 -2.58 12.28
N LEU A 184 -9.99 -1.99 12.04
CA LEU A 184 -9.85 -0.71 11.34
C LEU A 184 -9.95 -0.85 9.83
N PHE A 185 -9.48 -1.97 9.27
CA PHE A 185 -9.48 -2.25 7.85
C PHE A 185 -9.77 -3.74 7.61
N PRO A 186 -11.05 -4.13 7.47
CA PRO A 186 -11.50 -5.51 7.34
C PRO A 186 -10.81 -6.35 6.26
N PRO A 187 -10.34 -5.81 5.11
CA PRO A 187 -9.61 -6.60 4.11
C PRO A 187 -8.35 -7.31 4.64
N PHE A 188 -7.74 -6.82 5.71
CA PHE A 188 -6.60 -7.51 6.33
C PHE A 188 -6.95 -8.90 6.87
N ARG A 189 -8.23 -9.18 7.15
CA ARG A 189 -8.70 -10.52 7.54
C ARG A 189 -8.39 -11.59 6.50
N GLU A 190 -8.51 -11.23 5.22
CA GLU A 190 -8.24 -12.16 4.11
C GLU A 190 -6.77 -12.16 3.70
N GLN A 191 -6.07 -11.06 3.91
CA GLN A 191 -4.66 -10.92 3.62
C GLN A 191 -3.78 -11.70 4.60
N ALA A 192 -4.00 -11.53 5.91
CA ALA A 192 -3.12 -12.07 6.96
C ALA A 192 -2.85 -13.60 6.87
N PRO A 193 -3.82 -14.47 6.54
CA PRO A 193 -3.54 -15.90 6.41
C PRO A 193 -2.58 -16.26 5.26
N ARG A 194 -2.39 -15.37 4.30
CA ARG A 194 -1.55 -15.56 3.12
C ARG A 194 -0.22 -14.82 3.19
N ASP A 195 -0.06 -13.97 4.19
CA ASP A 195 1.11 -13.11 4.36
C ASP A 195 2.25 -13.91 5.00
N ASP A 196 3.35 -14.08 4.27
CA ASP A 196 4.51 -14.84 4.72
C ASP A 196 5.20 -14.22 5.93
N ASP A 197 5.07 -12.91 6.15
CA ASP A 197 5.61 -12.21 7.31
C ASP A 197 4.97 -12.69 8.63
N LEU A 198 3.74 -13.22 8.56
CA LEU A 198 3.00 -13.77 9.68
C LEU A 198 3.10 -15.30 9.80
N ALA A 199 3.93 -15.95 8.98
CA ALA A 199 4.03 -17.41 8.94
C ALA A 199 4.36 -18.04 10.32
N ALA A 200 5.21 -17.39 11.11
CA ALA A 200 5.63 -17.93 12.42
C ALA A 200 4.53 -17.92 13.50
N VAL A 201 3.47 -17.12 13.31
CA VAL A 201 2.35 -17.01 14.26
C VAL A 201 1.05 -17.61 13.73
N ARG A 202 1.02 -18.07 12.48
CA ARG A 202 -0.20 -18.52 11.79
C ARG A 202 -0.87 -19.72 12.48
N ASP A 203 -0.09 -20.61 13.08
CA ASP A 203 -0.58 -21.80 13.78
C ASP A 203 -0.91 -21.53 15.27
N ASP A 204 -0.71 -20.31 15.78
CA ASP A 204 -1.08 -19.94 17.14
C ASP A 204 -2.60 -19.72 17.22
N PRO A 205 -3.31 -20.28 18.22
CA PRO A 205 -4.76 -20.08 18.38
C PRO A 205 -5.18 -18.60 18.46
N ARG A 206 -4.30 -17.71 18.97
CA ARG A 206 -4.53 -16.27 19.03
C ARG A 206 -4.62 -15.62 17.66
N PHE A 207 -3.99 -16.23 16.64
CA PHE A 207 -4.04 -15.72 15.26
C PHE A 207 -5.47 -15.75 14.71
N GLU A 208 -6.14 -16.90 14.80
CA GLU A 208 -7.56 -16.99 14.35
C GLU A 208 -8.48 -16.10 15.19
N GLU A 209 -8.20 -15.95 16.50
CA GLU A 209 -8.97 -15.06 17.36
C GLU A 209 -8.80 -13.59 16.95
N ALA A 210 -7.60 -13.17 16.58
CA ALA A 210 -7.30 -11.81 16.12
C ALA A 210 -8.00 -11.47 14.79
N LEU A 211 -8.32 -12.46 13.95
CA LEU A 211 -8.99 -12.27 12.68
C LEU A 211 -10.54 -12.30 12.76
N ARG A 212 -11.15 -12.53 13.90
CA ARG A 212 -12.61 -12.56 14.07
C ARG A 212 -13.20 -11.17 14.13
#